data_c51db5ecc8c4a4b40fd5770784354170
#
_entry.id   c51db5ecc8c4a4b40fd5770784354170
#
_cell.length_a   1.000
_cell.length_b   1.000
_cell.length_c   1.000
_cell.angle_alpha   90.00
_cell.angle_beta   90.00
_cell.angle_gamma   90.00
#
_symmetry.space_group_name_H-M   'P 1'
#
loop_
_entity.id
_entity.type
_entity.pdbx_description
1 polymer ?
#
loop_
_entity_poly.entity_id
_entity_poly.type
_entity_poly.pdbx_seq_one_letter_code
_entity_poly.pdbx_strand_id
1 'polypeptide(L)'
;MAPVLAELSDGIRMIADGEVDAQENPLANTHAYGVSHQHVTLSAHLYGARALLANRHALATLPAAAADVVQRAARHAIEYQRNAACGYEAQLRREFEAAGRQVVQLDDDERAVFVAAAAPVVERARSTVGEPLLRLID
;
A
#
# COMPACT_ATOMS: atom_id res chain seq x y z
N MET A 1 7.97 -8.04 19.46
CA MET A 1 8.01 -6.69 18.85
C MET A 1 6.79 -5.94 19.35
N ALA A 2 6.96 -4.71 19.85
CA ALA A 2 5.85 -3.88 20.31
C ALA A 2 5.54 -2.86 19.20
N PRO A 3 4.27 -2.76 18.72
CA PRO A 3 3.92 -1.76 17.72
C PRO A 3 3.92 -0.35 18.32
N VAL A 4 4.47 0.60 17.58
CA VAL A 4 4.44 2.03 17.90
C VAL A 4 3.62 2.74 16.82
N LEU A 5 2.56 3.41 17.23
CA LEU A 5 1.76 4.23 16.31
C LEU A 5 2.34 5.63 16.28
N ALA A 6 2.68 6.10 15.07
CA ALA A 6 3.23 7.44 14.86
C ALA A 6 2.63 8.07 13.61
N GLU A 7 2.55 9.40 13.60
CA GLU A 7 2.30 10.13 12.36
C GLU A 7 3.49 9.96 11.41
N LEU A 8 3.25 10.08 10.10
CA LEU A 8 4.25 9.78 9.08
C LEU A 8 5.57 10.52 9.28
N SER A 9 5.52 11.83 9.52
CA SER A 9 6.71 12.66 9.73
C SER A 9 7.50 12.23 10.97
N ASP A 10 6.80 11.89 12.05
CA ASP A 10 7.40 11.42 13.28
C ASP A 10 8.01 10.02 13.11
N GLY A 11 7.31 9.13 12.40
CA GLY A 11 7.79 7.79 12.10
C GLY A 11 9.10 7.80 11.31
N ILE A 12 9.24 8.67 10.30
CA ILE A 12 10.48 8.83 9.54
C ILE A 12 11.63 9.30 10.46
N ARG A 13 11.37 10.28 11.32
CA ARG A 13 12.35 10.77 12.28
C ARG A 13 12.75 9.68 13.29
N MET A 14 11.78 8.98 13.86
CA MET A 14 12.01 7.91 14.83
C MET A 14 12.90 6.78 14.27
N ILE A 15 12.73 6.44 12.99
CA ILE A 15 13.61 5.49 12.30
C ILE A 15 15.02 6.05 12.17
N ALA A 16 15.14 7.31 11.74
CA ALA A 16 16.44 7.94 11.54
C ALA A 16 17.22 8.08 12.86
N ASP A 17 16.52 8.37 13.95
CA ASP A 17 17.09 8.53 15.31
C ASP A 17 17.30 7.19 16.04
N GLY A 18 16.87 6.05 15.45
CA GLY A 18 16.98 4.74 16.07
C GLY A 18 16.02 4.50 17.25
N GLU A 19 14.95 5.28 17.33
CA GLU A 19 13.90 5.13 18.35
C GLU A 19 13.01 3.91 18.08
N VAL A 20 12.94 3.48 16.81
CA VAL A 20 12.24 2.25 16.36
C VAL A 20 13.14 1.43 15.42
N ASP A 21 13.04 0.11 15.52
CA ASP A 21 13.92 -0.82 14.80
C ASP A 21 13.41 -1.17 13.38
N ALA A 22 12.12 -1.00 13.13
CA ALA A 22 11.49 -1.42 11.89
C ALA A 22 10.22 -0.61 11.58
N GLN A 23 9.78 -0.68 10.33
CA GLN A 23 8.49 -0.15 9.90
C GLN A 23 7.74 -1.18 9.06
N GLU A 24 6.42 -1.04 9.03
CA GLU A 24 5.55 -1.61 8.01
C GLU A 24 5.21 -0.49 7.02
N ASN A 25 5.50 -0.70 5.73
CA ASN A 25 5.23 0.33 4.72
C ASN A 25 5.36 -0.28 3.30
N PRO A 26 4.60 0.20 2.30
CA PRO A 26 4.85 -0.12 0.90
C PRO A 26 6.28 0.24 0.46
N LEU A 27 6.89 -0.58 -0.41
CA LEU A 27 8.24 -0.32 -0.94
C LEU A 27 8.38 1.08 -1.54
N ALA A 28 7.37 1.54 -2.27
CA ALA A 28 7.36 2.87 -2.88
C ALA A 28 7.50 4.00 -1.86
N ASN A 29 6.82 3.88 -0.72
CA ASN A 29 6.93 4.85 0.35
C ASN A 29 8.29 4.78 1.04
N THR A 30 8.76 3.57 1.36
CA THR A 30 10.09 3.36 1.95
C THR A 30 11.19 3.97 1.08
N HIS A 31 11.10 3.80 -0.25
CA HIS A 31 12.02 4.42 -1.20
C HIS A 31 11.91 5.95 -1.19
N ALA A 32 10.69 6.48 -1.29
CA ALA A 32 10.44 7.93 -1.38
C ALA A 32 10.87 8.68 -0.11
N TYR A 33 10.82 8.04 1.05
CA TYR A 33 11.23 8.66 2.32
C TYR A 33 12.73 8.55 2.60
N GLY A 34 13.49 7.92 1.71
CA GLY A 34 14.94 7.78 1.87
C GLY A 34 15.37 6.93 3.08
N VAL A 35 14.46 6.13 3.62
CA VAL A 35 14.75 5.31 4.79
C VAL A 35 15.71 4.18 4.40
N SER A 36 16.83 4.06 5.10
CA SER A 36 17.87 3.09 4.80
C SER A 36 17.80 1.88 5.72
N HIS A 37 16.77 1.05 5.55
CA HIS A 37 16.75 -0.27 6.16
C HIS A 37 17.66 -1.23 5.39
N GLN A 38 18.47 -2.00 6.13
CA GLN A 38 19.34 -3.01 5.55
C GLN A 38 18.54 -4.24 5.09
N HIS A 39 17.46 -4.56 5.77
CA HIS A 39 16.62 -5.72 5.51
C HIS A 39 15.21 -5.29 5.11
N VAL A 40 14.68 -5.90 4.07
CA VAL A 40 13.32 -5.67 3.56
C VAL A 40 12.64 -7.00 3.34
N THR A 41 11.51 -7.24 4.00
CA THR A 41 10.70 -8.44 3.80
C THR A 41 9.43 -8.11 3.03
N LEU A 42 9.26 -8.76 1.88
CA LEU A 42 8.06 -8.63 1.03
C LEU A 42 6.99 -9.60 1.55
N SER A 43 6.20 -9.14 2.49
CA SER A 43 5.18 -9.95 3.17
C SER A 43 3.86 -10.07 2.41
N ALA A 44 3.58 -9.16 1.48
CA ALA A 44 2.34 -9.09 0.70
C ALA A 44 1.04 -9.24 1.55
N HIS A 45 1.07 -8.70 2.76
CA HIS A 45 -0.01 -8.84 3.76
C HIS A 45 -1.14 -7.83 3.57
N LEU A 46 -0.94 -6.80 2.75
CA LEU A 46 -1.92 -5.75 2.51
C LEU A 46 -1.96 -5.37 1.02
N TYR A 47 -3.15 -5.30 0.46
CA TYR A 47 -3.37 -4.68 -0.84
C TYR A 47 -3.85 -3.23 -0.65
N GLY A 48 -2.98 -2.28 -0.93
CA GLY A 48 -3.24 -0.85 -0.77
C GLY A 48 -3.98 -0.25 -1.97
N ALA A 49 -5.30 -0.44 -2.06
CA ALA A 49 -6.11 0.25 -3.07
C ALA A 49 -6.20 1.76 -2.80
N ARG A 50 -6.11 2.55 -3.86
CA ARG A 50 -6.36 4.00 -3.83
C ARG A 50 -7.59 4.32 -4.66
N ALA A 51 -8.53 5.07 -4.10
CA ALA A 51 -9.73 5.54 -4.79
C ALA A 51 -9.53 6.97 -5.27
N LEU A 52 -9.86 7.23 -6.55
CA LEU A 52 -10.02 8.58 -7.06
C LEU A 52 -11.47 9.00 -6.82
N LEU A 53 -11.66 9.99 -5.95
CA LEU A 53 -12.98 10.45 -5.53
C LEU A 53 -13.25 11.87 -6.02
N ALA A 54 -14.49 12.14 -6.40
CA ALA A 54 -14.94 13.47 -6.74
C ALA A 54 -16.29 13.77 -6.07
N ASN A 55 -16.49 15.02 -5.67
CA ASN A 55 -17.75 15.46 -5.13
C ASN A 55 -18.81 15.52 -6.26
N ARG A 56 -19.88 14.75 -6.11
CA ARG A 56 -20.94 14.65 -7.12
C ARG A 56 -21.60 16.00 -7.41
N HIS A 57 -21.84 16.83 -6.38
CA HIS A 57 -22.44 18.14 -6.58
C HIS A 57 -21.50 19.09 -7.33
N ALA A 58 -20.21 19.08 -6.99
CA ALA A 58 -19.22 19.87 -7.72
C ALA A 58 -19.13 19.46 -9.20
N LEU A 59 -19.17 18.17 -9.51
CA LEU A 59 -19.21 17.70 -10.90
C LEU A 59 -20.48 18.15 -11.63
N ALA A 60 -21.62 18.17 -10.95
CA ALA A 60 -22.90 18.58 -11.53
C ALA A 60 -22.99 20.10 -11.81
N THR A 61 -22.15 20.93 -11.22
CA THR A 61 -22.07 22.38 -11.51
C THR A 61 -21.24 22.69 -12.76
N LEU A 62 -20.49 21.72 -13.27
CA LEU A 62 -19.69 21.90 -14.48
C LEU A 62 -20.59 21.88 -15.73
N PRO A 63 -20.23 22.65 -16.78
CA PRO A 63 -20.81 22.44 -18.09
C PRO A 63 -20.64 20.99 -18.56
N ALA A 64 -21.62 20.41 -19.23
CA ALA A 64 -21.61 18.99 -19.60
C ALA A 64 -20.31 18.55 -20.32
N ALA A 65 -19.82 19.39 -21.25
CA ALA A 65 -18.56 19.12 -21.95
C ALA A 65 -17.35 19.08 -21.00
N ALA A 66 -17.32 19.92 -19.98
CA ALA A 66 -16.24 19.92 -18.99
C ALA A 66 -16.32 18.69 -18.06
N ALA A 67 -17.52 18.33 -17.61
CA ALA A 67 -17.75 17.14 -16.80
C ALA A 67 -17.30 15.87 -17.55
N ASP A 68 -17.59 15.77 -18.84
CA ASP A 68 -17.20 14.67 -19.70
C ASP A 68 -15.66 14.60 -19.87
N VAL A 69 -14.99 15.74 -20.05
CA VAL A 69 -13.51 15.81 -20.09
C VAL A 69 -12.90 15.30 -18.78
N VAL A 70 -13.41 15.75 -17.63
CA VAL A 70 -12.93 15.30 -16.30
C VAL A 70 -13.07 13.79 -16.15
N GLN A 71 -14.21 13.22 -16.55
CA GLN A 71 -14.44 11.78 -16.46
C GLN A 71 -13.51 10.98 -17.38
N ARG A 72 -13.28 11.42 -18.61
CA ARG A 72 -12.32 10.78 -19.52
C ARG A 72 -10.89 10.86 -18.97
N ALA A 73 -10.47 12.03 -18.51
CA ALA A 73 -9.15 12.22 -17.92
C ALA A 73 -8.94 11.30 -16.69
N ALA A 74 -9.96 11.19 -15.84
CA ALA A 74 -9.91 10.29 -14.68
C ALA A 74 -9.72 8.81 -15.09
N ARG A 75 -10.47 8.33 -16.11
CA ARG A 75 -10.29 6.98 -16.64
C ARG A 75 -8.87 6.75 -17.16
N HIS A 76 -8.36 7.66 -17.98
CA HIS A 76 -6.99 7.57 -18.52
C HIS A 76 -5.94 7.58 -17.40
N ALA A 77 -6.12 8.43 -16.39
CA ALA A 77 -5.20 8.49 -15.24
C ALA A 77 -5.18 7.19 -14.46
N ILE A 78 -6.35 6.55 -14.26
CA ILE A 78 -6.45 5.25 -13.59
C ILE A 78 -5.73 4.16 -14.40
N GLU A 79 -5.96 4.08 -15.71
CA GLU A 79 -5.30 3.12 -16.59
C GLU A 79 -3.78 3.31 -16.61
N TYR A 80 -3.34 4.55 -16.77
CA TYR A 80 -1.92 4.89 -16.72
C TYR A 80 -1.27 4.49 -15.39
N GLN A 81 -1.89 4.84 -14.28
CA GLN A 81 -1.38 4.53 -12.94
C GLN A 81 -1.28 3.02 -12.72
N ARG A 82 -2.30 2.25 -13.10
CA ARG A 82 -2.28 0.79 -12.96
C ARG A 82 -1.15 0.16 -13.77
N ASN A 83 -0.97 0.57 -15.01
CA ASN A 83 0.11 0.07 -15.86
C ASN A 83 1.48 0.46 -15.32
N ALA A 84 1.66 1.69 -14.83
CA ALA A 84 2.89 2.14 -14.23
C ALA A 84 3.20 1.38 -12.92
N ALA A 85 2.20 1.15 -12.08
CA ALA A 85 2.37 0.48 -10.80
C ALA A 85 2.83 -0.98 -10.94
N CYS A 86 2.34 -1.71 -11.95
CA CYS A 86 2.70 -3.13 -12.17
C CYS A 86 4.22 -3.37 -12.33
N GLY A 87 4.94 -2.44 -12.94
CA GLY A 87 6.39 -2.56 -13.13
C GLY A 87 7.23 -1.91 -12.04
N TYR A 88 6.64 -0.99 -11.29
CA TYR A 88 7.38 -0.12 -10.38
C TYR A 88 7.89 -0.88 -9.14
N GLU A 89 7.10 -1.77 -8.57
CA GLU A 89 7.52 -2.58 -7.42
C GLU A 89 8.71 -3.48 -7.77
N ALA A 90 8.66 -4.14 -8.93
CA ALA A 90 9.77 -4.95 -9.41
C ALA A 90 11.03 -4.12 -9.70
N GLN A 91 10.88 -2.89 -10.16
CA GLN A 91 11.99 -1.94 -10.32
C GLN A 91 12.59 -1.57 -8.97
N LEU A 92 11.77 -1.17 -8.01
CA LEU A 92 12.22 -0.81 -6.66
C LEU A 92 12.96 -1.96 -5.98
N ARG A 93 12.45 -3.18 -6.10
CA ARG A 93 13.14 -4.36 -5.59
C ARG A 93 14.58 -4.45 -6.12
N ARG A 94 14.76 -4.32 -7.43
CA ARG A 94 16.10 -4.34 -8.05
C ARG A 94 16.99 -3.19 -7.55
N GLU A 95 16.43 -2.00 -7.36
CA GLU A 95 17.15 -0.85 -6.82
C GLU A 95 17.62 -1.08 -5.39
N PHE A 96 16.77 -1.66 -4.54
CA PHE A 96 17.13 -2.04 -3.17
C PHE A 96 18.25 -3.10 -3.16
N GLU A 97 18.14 -4.14 -3.97
CA GLU A 97 19.15 -5.19 -4.11
C GLU A 97 20.48 -4.61 -4.64
N ALA A 98 20.43 -3.74 -5.65
CA ALA A 98 21.60 -3.05 -6.19
C ALA A 98 22.29 -2.11 -5.20
N ALA A 99 21.52 -1.55 -4.25
CA ALA A 99 22.03 -0.76 -3.14
C ALA A 99 22.61 -1.61 -1.98
N GLY A 100 22.71 -2.93 -2.17
CA GLY A 100 23.28 -3.87 -1.20
C GLY A 100 22.33 -4.24 -0.06
N ARG A 101 21.03 -3.96 -0.18
CA ARG A 101 20.02 -4.34 0.81
C ARG A 101 19.60 -5.79 0.62
N GLN A 102 19.28 -6.46 1.70
CA GLN A 102 18.73 -7.81 1.66
C GLN A 102 17.22 -7.74 1.49
N VAL A 103 16.73 -8.17 0.32
CA VAL A 103 15.30 -8.24 0.03
C VAL A 103 14.85 -9.70 0.10
N VAL A 104 14.00 -10.00 1.05
CA VAL A 104 13.48 -11.34 1.32
C VAL A 104 12.04 -11.42 0.82
N GLN A 105 11.76 -12.42 -0.01
CA GLN A 105 10.41 -12.82 -0.40
C GLN A 105 9.99 -13.98 0.49
N LEU A 106 8.86 -13.83 1.18
CA LEU A 106 8.31 -14.96 1.95
C LEU A 106 7.90 -16.09 1.02
N ASP A 107 8.25 -17.32 1.39
CA ASP A 107 7.71 -18.51 0.76
C ASP A 107 6.28 -18.82 1.25
N ASP A 108 5.68 -19.88 0.72
CA ASP A 108 4.28 -20.22 1.03
C ASP A 108 4.11 -20.64 2.50
N ASP A 109 5.08 -21.35 3.07
CA ASP A 109 5.03 -21.82 4.47
C ASP A 109 5.21 -20.64 5.42
N GLU A 110 6.17 -19.77 5.16
CA GLU A 110 6.38 -18.54 5.92
C GLU A 110 5.15 -17.63 5.84
N ARG A 111 4.56 -17.48 4.66
CA ARG A 111 3.33 -16.71 4.45
C ARG A 111 2.15 -17.30 5.23
N ALA A 112 2.02 -18.63 5.27
CA ALA A 112 0.95 -19.31 6.00
C ALA A 112 0.97 -18.97 7.49
N VAL A 113 2.14 -18.77 8.08
CA VAL A 113 2.27 -18.32 9.47
C VAL A 113 1.64 -16.94 9.70
N PHE A 114 1.88 -15.99 8.78
CA PHE A 114 1.26 -14.67 8.85
C PHE A 114 -0.26 -14.74 8.68
N VAL A 115 -0.75 -15.54 7.73
CA VAL A 115 -2.19 -15.75 7.51
C VAL A 115 -2.84 -16.33 8.75
N ALA A 116 -2.25 -17.34 9.37
CA ALA A 116 -2.76 -17.92 10.61
C ALA A 116 -2.78 -16.90 11.77
N ALA A 117 -1.75 -16.10 11.90
CA ALA A 117 -1.69 -15.05 12.92
C ALA A 117 -2.74 -13.93 12.68
N ALA A 118 -3.07 -13.63 11.42
CA ALA A 118 -4.06 -12.63 11.06
C ALA A 118 -5.52 -13.12 11.19
N ALA A 119 -5.77 -14.42 11.21
CA ALA A 119 -7.11 -14.99 11.20
C ALA A 119 -8.07 -14.40 12.25
N PRO A 120 -7.67 -14.14 13.53
CA PRO A 120 -8.55 -13.51 14.50
C PRO A 120 -8.95 -12.07 14.15
N VAL A 121 -8.10 -11.35 13.40
CA VAL A 121 -8.37 -9.98 12.92
C VAL A 121 -9.39 -10.02 11.79
N VAL A 122 -9.20 -10.93 10.83
CA VAL A 122 -10.13 -11.17 9.73
C VAL A 122 -11.52 -11.53 10.25
N GLU A 123 -11.60 -12.43 11.23
CA GLU A 123 -12.87 -12.84 11.80
C GLU A 123 -13.61 -11.68 12.51
N ARG A 124 -12.89 -10.83 13.22
CA ARG A 124 -13.48 -9.60 13.79
C ARG A 124 -13.96 -8.64 12.70
N ALA A 125 -13.23 -8.51 11.61
CA ALA A 125 -13.61 -7.64 10.51
C ALA A 125 -14.86 -8.13 9.77
N ARG A 126 -15.12 -9.44 9.70
CA ARG A 126 -16.33 -10.04 9.09
C ARG A 126 -17.61 -9.44 9.63
N SER A 127 -17.70 -9.26 10.94
CA SER A 127 -18.89 -8.69 11.60
C SER A 127 -19.13 -7.23 11.24
N THR A 128 -18.07 -6.48 10.87
CA THR A 128 -18.14 -5.05 10.55
C THR A 128 -18.31 -4.80 9.05
N VAL A 129 -17.60 -5.57 8.23
CA VAL A 129 -17.57 -5.40 6.77
C VAL A 129 -18.81 -5.99 6.10
N GLY A 130 -19.29 -7.12 6.59
CA GLY A 130 -20.43 -7.84 6.06
C GLY A 130 -20.11 -8.76 4.86
N GLU A 131 -20.81 -9.87 4.79
CA GLU A 131 -20.64 -10.93 3.80
C GLU A 131 -20.63 -10.48 2.32
N PRO A 132 -21.48 -9.50 1.87
CA PRO A 132 -21.47 -9.10 0.46
C PRO A 132 -20.14 -8.51 -0.02
N LEU A 133 -19.41 -7.82 0.85
CA LEU A 133 -18.11 -7.25 0.51
C LEU A 133 -16.99 -8.29 0.62
N LEU A 134 -17.08 -9.19 1.58
CA LEU A 134 -16.09 -10.26 1.77
C LEU A 134 -16.03 -11.20 0.56
N ARG A 135 -17.18 -11.53 -0.05
CA ARG A 135 -17.25 -12.35 -1.27
C ARG A 135 -16.57 -11.75 -2.50
N LEU A 136 -16.14 -10.49 -2.44
CA LEU A 136 -15.39 -9.86 -3.53
C LEU A 136 -13.89 -10.13 -3.45
N ILE A 137 -13.42 -10.69 -2.34
CA ILE A 137 -12.00 -10.94 -2.07
C ILE A 137 -11.68 -12.43 -1.85
N ASP A 138 -12.71 -13.29 -1.77
CA ASP A 138 -12.59 -14.74 -1.76
C ASP A 138 -12.51 -15.27 -3.21
#